data_f0e785ac31bb55be1b45eb9b94f178d7
#
_entry.id   f0e785ac31bb55be1b45eb9b94f178d7
#
_cell.length_a   1.000
_cell.length_b   1.000
_cell.length_c   1.000
_cell.angle_alpha   90.00
_cell.angle_beta   90.00
_cell.angle_gamma   90.00
#
_symmetry.space_group_name_H-M   'P 1'
#
loop_
_entity.id
_entity.type
_entity.pdbx_description
1 polymer ?
#
loop_
_entity_poly.entity_id
_entity_poly.type
_entity_poly.pdbx_seq_one_letter_code
_entity_poly.pdbx_strand_id
1 'polypeptide(L)'
;MNLGQKLTAESVEDSSTSSTKATPSYRSVRPPEKSCAGALIVNADDWGRDRETTDRTLDCVRCGTVSSVSAMMFMEDSERAAAIARDNSIDSGLHLNFTSPFSASETSSQLVAHQKRLSQYLLRHRFSQVVFHPGLIRSFEYVVRTQIDEFNRLYGKEPERLDGHHHMHLCANVIFERLLPSGTIVRRNFSFRTDEKHGINRLYRGLINRALAKRHRLTDYFFSLLPIKPQSRFEEIRSLARRSIVEVETHPVNPEEYRFLKSREILSLIDDLQIARGFTYLALAGGRSSHNMSDRYGTNE
;
A
#
# COMPACT_ATOMS: atom_id res chain seq x y z
N MET A 1 -4.14 24.44 -71.78
CA MET A 1 -2.86 24.93 -72.32
C MET A 1 -1.80 24.16 -71.54
N ASN A 2 -1.36 23.12 -72.14
CA ASN A 2 -0.17 22.95 -73.02
C ASN A 2 1.12 23.08 -72.23
N LEU A 3 1.79 22.05 -72.18
CA LEU A 3 2.99 21.42 -72.80
C LEU A 3 4.11 21.40 -71.77
N GLY A 4 4.95 20.45 -71.58
CA GLY A 4 5.31 19.28 -72.37
C GLY A 4 6.82 19.01 -72.23
N GLN A 5 7.18 17.76 -72.07
CA GLN A 5 8.39 17.11 -72.57
C GLN A 5 9.76 17.58 -72.05
N LYS A 6 10.80 16.78 -71.80
CA LYS A 6 11.27 15.59 -72.53
C LYS A 6 12.36 14.87 -71.71
N LEU A 7 12.47 13.60 -71.93
CA LEU A 7 13.51 12.63 -71.62
C LEU A 7 14.90 13.02 -72.19
N THR A 8 15.98 12.57 -71.52
CA THR A 8 17.06 11.86 -72.22
C THR A 8 17.78 10.92 -71.28
N ALA A 9 18.04 9.73 -71.75
CA ALA A 9 18.88 8.66 -71.22
C ALA A 9 20.26 8.70 -71.88
N GLU A 10 21.24 8.18 -71.19
CA GLU A 10 22.45 7.49 -71.71
C GLU A 10 23.37 7.27 -70.50
N SER A 11 23.90 6.23 -70.24
CA SER A 11 24.51 4.97 -70.70
C SER A 11 25.74 4.67 -69.84
N VAL A 12 25.74 3.55 -69.15
CA VAL A 12 26.74 2.50 -68.94
C VAL A 12 28.17 2.90 -68.82
N GLU A 13 28.81 2.60 -67.69
CA GLU A 13 30.10 1.85 -67.70
C GLU A 13 30.31 1.07 -66.43
N ASP A 14 30.72 -0.16 -66.63
CA ASP A 14 31.03 -1.24 -65.74
C ASP A 14 32.42 -1.09 -65.13
N SER A 15 32.58 -1.24 -63.83
CA SER A 15 33.90 -1.58 -63.27
C SER A 15 33.73 -2.36 -61.96
N SER A 16 33.96 -3.64 -62.08
CA SER A 16 34.12 -4.62 -61.04
C SER A 16 35.26 -4.26 -60.09
N THR A 17 34.90 -4.14 -58.74
CA THR A 17 35.91 -4.36 -57.70
C THR A 17 35.24 -5.08 -56.51
N SER A 18 35.85 -6.23 -56.20
CA SER A 18 35.56 -7.10 -55.09
C SER A 18 35.59 -6.34 -53.75
N SER A 19 34.51 -6.38 -53.03
CA SER A 19 34.48 -5.95 -51.62
C SER A 19 33.95 -7.05 -50.73
N THR A 20 34.85 -7.51 -49.88
CA THR A 20 34.65 -8.43 -48.77
C THR A 20 33.43 -8.06 -47.92
N LYS A 21 32.50 -8.98 -47.81
CA LYS A 21 31.36 -8.88 -46.92
C LYS A 21 31.84 -8.87 -45.47
N ALA A 22 31.80 -7.72 -44.82
CA ALA A 22 31.84 -7.60 -43.37
C ALA A 22 30.46 -7.91 -42.81
N THR A 23 30.37 -8.99 -42.08
CA THR A 23 29.18 -9.37 -41.29
C THR A 23 28.95 -8.32 -40.21
N PRO A 24 27.76 -7.69 -40.09
CA PRO A 24 27.50 -6.79 -38.97
C PRO A 24 27.41 -7.63 -37.69
N SER A 25 28.35 -7.42 -36.78
CA SER A 25 28.24 -7.93 -35.41
C SER A 25 27.02 -7.30 -34.75
N TYR A 26 25.99 -8.08 -34.52
CA TYR A 26 24.89 -7.73 -33.66
C TYR A 26 25.44 -7.54 -32.24
N ARG A 27 25.70 -6.28 -31.86
CA ARG A 27 25.84 -5.90 -30.45
C ARG A 27 24.49 -6.24 -29.81
N SER A 28 24.46 -7.27 -29.00
CA SER A 28 23.31 -7.56 -28.13
C SER A 28 23.12 -6.36 -27.20
N VAL A 29 22.19 -5.50 -27.55
CA VAL A 29 21.70 -4.48 -26.65
C VAL A 29 20.99 -5.28 -25.53
N ARG A 30 21.64 -5.39 -24.36
CA ARG A 30 20.98 -5.86 -23.18
C ARG A 30 19.71 -5.01 -23.03
N PRO A 31 18.52 -5.64 -22.87
CA PRO A 31 17.34 -4.86 -22.57
C PRO A 31 17.66 -4.02 -21.32
N PRO A 32 17.20 -2.76 -21.24
CA PRO A 32 17.45 -1.94 -20.07
C PRO A 32 16.95 -2.72 -18.85
N GLU A 33 17.83 -2.94 -17.87
CA GLU A 33 17.45 -3.44 -16.57
C GLU A 33 16.28 -2.56 -16.14
N LYS A 34 15.09 -3.15 -15.95
CA LYS A 34 13.93 -2.44 -15.40
C LYS A 34 14.36 -1.91 -14.05
N SER A 35 14.83 -0.68 -14.02
CA SER A 35 15.05 0.07 -12.81
C SER A 35 13.70 0.10 -12.11
N CYS A 36 13.56 -0.68 -11.05
CA CYS A 36 12.38 -0.62 -10.22
C CYS A 36 12.39 0.74 -9.54
N ALA A 37 11.72 1.70 -10.14
CA ALA A 37 11.49 2.97 -9.52
C ALA A 37 10.80 2.74 -8.17
N GLY A 38 11.29 3.35 -7.11
CA GLY A 38 10.61 3.35 -5.82
C GLY A 38 9.30 4.12 -5.90
N ALA A 39 8.50 4.06 -4.84
CA ALA A 39 7.23 4.75 -4.75
C ALA A 39 6.92 5.19 -3.32
N LEU A 40 6.30 6.35 -3.16
CA LEU A 40 5.69 6.80 -1.94
C LEU A 40 4.18 6.68 -2.05
N ILE A 41 3.56 5.99 -1.11
CA ILE A 41 2.11 5.86 -0.98
C ILE A 41 1.73 6.54 0.33
N VAL A 42 0.82 7.51 0.28
CA VAL A 42 0.24 8.14 1.46
C VAL A 42 -1.18 7.59 1.60
N ASN A 43 -1.40 6.76 2.62
CA ASN A 43 -2.66 6.09 2.86
C ASN A 43 -3.39 6.69 4.05
N ALA A 44 -4.62 7.13 3.87
CA ALA A 44 -5.45 7.62 4.95
C ALA A 44 -6.30 6.47 5.53
N ASP A 45 -6.13 6.26 6.83
CA ASP A 45 -6.89 5.28 7.59
C ASP A 45 -8.27 5.81 8.01
N ASP A 46 -9.13 4.91 8.47
CA ASP A 46 -10.47 5.20 9.01
C ASP A 46 -11.47 5.79 7.99
N TRP A 47 -11.27 5.64 6.68
CA TRP A 47 -12.19 6.11 5.65
C TRP A 47 -13.59 5.51 5.85
N GLY A 48 -14.62 6.35 5.96
CA GLY A 48 -15.99 5.93 6.21
C GLY A 48 -16.36 5.73 7.67
N ARG A 49 -15.43 5.97 8.63
CA ARG A 49 -15.71 5.86 10.05
C ARG A 49 -16.85 6.79 10.51
N ASP A 50 -16.76 8.03 10.12
CA ASP A 50 -17.74 9.09 10.35
C ASP A 50 -17.61 10.15 9.25
N ARG A 51 -18.59 11.05 9.18
CA ARG A 51 -18.65 12.09 8.14
C ARG A 51 -17.41 13.01 8.17
N GLU A 52 -16.96 13.42 9.34
CA GLU A 52 -15.81 14.32 9.47
C GLU A 52 -14.53 13.68 8.94
N THR A 53 -14.29 12.42 9.30
CA THR A 53 -13.13 11.65 8.82
C THR A 53 -13.15 11.51 7.31
N THR A 54 -14.30 11.18 6.72
CA THR A 54 -14.47 11.07 5.27
C THR A 54 -14.22 12.40 4.57
N ASP A 55 -14.83 13.48 5.03
CA ASP A 55 -14.73 14.80 4.39
C ASP A 55 -13.29 15.35 4.43
N ARG A 56 -12.60 15.25 5.57
CA ARG A 56 -11.19 15.67 5.70
C ARG A 56 -10.26 14.82 4.84
N THR A 57 -10.50 13.51 4.78
CA THR A 57 -9.72 12.63 3.92
C THR A 57 -9.93 12.96 2.45
N LEU A 58 -11.18 13.18 2.02
CA LEU A 58 -11.50 13.58 0.64
C LEU A 58 -10.81 14.89 0.26
N ASP A 59 -10.76 15.85 1.17
CA ASP A 59 -10.02 17.09 0.97
C ASP A 59 -8.54 16.84 0.69
N CYS A 60 -7.89 15.95 1.47
CA CYS A 60 -6.49 15.59 1.26
C CYS A 60 -6.26 14.82 -0.07
N VAL A 61 -7.19 13.94 -0.45
CA VAL A 61 -7.17 13.28 -1.76
C VAL A 61 -7.25 14.31 -2.90
N ARG A 62 -8.16 15.26 -2.81
CA ARG A 62 -8.31 16.35 -3.79
C ARG A 62 -7.09 17.26 -3.87
N CYS A 63 -6.38 17.45 -2.76
CA CYS A 63 -5.11 18.18 -2.74
C CYS A 63 -3.94 17.38 -3.34
N GLY A 64 -4.12 16.07 -3.62
CA GLY A 64 -3.08 15.19 -4.13
C GLY A 64 -2.03 14.78 -3.08
N THR A 65 -2.35 14.94 -1.79
CA THR A 65 -1.46 14.59 -0.66
C THR A 65 -1.78 13.23 -0.04
N VAL A 66 -2.94 12.65 -0.36
CA VAL A 66 -3.36 11.28 -0.04
C VAL A 66 -3.67 10.56 -1.34
N SER A 67 -3.14 9.37 -1.52
CA SER A 67 -3.26 8.57 -2.75
C SER A 67 -4.06 7.30 -2.60
N SER A 68 -4.37 6.90 -1.38
CA SER A 68 -5.08 5.67 -1.06
C SER A 68 -5.81 5.80 0.27
N VAL A 69 -6.87 5.03 0.46
CA VAL A 69 -7.65 5.03 1.69
C VAL A 69 -7.90 3.62 2.21
N SER A 70 -7.92 3.46 3.54
CA SER A 70 -8.30 2.21 4.20
C SER A 70 -9.71 2.37 4.77
N ALA A 71 -10.66 1.63 4.18
CA ALA A 71 -12.08 1.80 4.40
C ALA A 71 -12.61 0.90 5.51
N MET A 72 -13.30 1.50 6.47
CA MET A 72 -14.00 0.79 7.53
C MET A 72 -15.42 0.42 7.08
N MET A 73 -15.84 -0.81 7.44
CA MET A 73 -17.17 -1.32 7.15
C MET A 73 -18.07 -1.23 8.40
N PHE A 74 -19.37 -1.14 8.17
CA PHE A 74 -20.37 -1.04 9.23
C PHE A 74 -20.21 0.18 10.15
N MET A 75 -19.65 1.26 9.60
CA MET A 75 -19.51 2.54 10.30
C MET A 75 -20.54 3.55 9.76
N GLU A 76 -20.73 4.63 10.49
CA GLU A 76 -21.75 5.66 10.21
C GLU A 76 -21.72 6.15 8.75
N ASP A 77 -20.54 6.31 8.18
CA ASP A 77 -20.38 6.90 6.85
C ASP A 77 -19.85 5.92 5.78
N SER A 78 -19.84 4.61 6.07
CA SER A 78 -19.27 3.59 5.17
C SER A 78 -19.89 3.61 3.78
N GLU A 79 -21.21 3.74 3.67
CA GLU A 79 -21.92 3.72 2.38
C GLU A 79 -21.62 4.97 1.54
N ARG A 80 -21.68 6.17 2.14
CA ARG A 80 -21.36 7.43 1.45
C ARG A 80 -19.90 7.44 1.03
N ALA A 81 -19.01 7.03 1.91
CA ALA A 81 -17.57 6.93 1.63
C ALA A 81 -17.29 6.00 0.44
N ALA A 82 -17.95 4.85 0.38
CA ALA A 82 -17.81 3.91 -0.75
C ALA A 82 -18.34 4.52 -2.07
N ALA A 83 -19.47 5.21 -2.04
CA ALA A 83 -19.98 5.92 -3.21
C ALA A 83 -18.98 6.97 -3.71
N ILE A 84 -18.49 7.83 -2.82
CA ILE A 84 -17.46 8.83 -3.15
C ILE A 84 -16.21 8.18 -3.74
N ALA A 85 -15.75 7.07 -3.16
CA ALA A 85 -14.55 6.40 -3.64
C ALA A 85 -14.71 5.83 -5.05
N ARG A 86 -15.86 5.24 -5.36
CA ARG A 86 -16.18 4.74 -6.72
C ARG A 86 -16.25 5.88 -7.72
N ASP A 87 -17.01 6.95 -7.40
CA ASP A 87 -17.22 8.09 -8.29
C ASP A 87 -15.93 8.84 -8.63
N ASN A 88 -14.97 8.86 -7.70
CA ASN A 88 -13.69 9.55 -7.86
C ASN A 88 -12.52 8.59 -8.15
N SER A 89 -12.76 7.30 -8.36
CA SER A 89 -11.73 6.28 -8.59
C SER A 89 -10.61 6.29 -7.52
N ILE A 90 -10.98 6.47 -6.26
CA ILE A 90 -10.03 6.47 -5.14
C ILE A 90 -9.58 5.04 -4.86
N ASP A 91 -8.26 4.82 -4.80
CA ASP A 91 -7.69 3.54 -4.44
C ASP A 91 -8.06 3.18 -3.00
N SER A 92 -8.87 2.13 -2.82
CA SER A 92 -9.46 1.76 -1.54
C SER A 92 -9.11 0.32 -1.17
N GLY A 93 -8.64 0.13 0.06
CA GLY A 93 -8.46 -1.16 0.70
C GLY A 93 -9.37 -1.34 1.90
N LEU A 94 -9.49 -2.55 2.41
CA LEU A 94 -10.29 -2.86 3.60
C LEU A 94 -9.51 -2.60 4.88
N HIS A 95 -10.06 -1.74 5.76
CA HIS A 95 -9.57 -1.47 7.12
C HIS A 95 -10.33 -2.33 8.12
N LEU A 96 -9.81 -3.51 8.47
CA LEU A 96 -10.46 -4.44 9.39
C LEU A 96 -10.62 -3.83 10.78
N ASN A 97 -11.84 -3.81 11.27
CA ASN A 97 -12.18 -3.28 12.59
C ASN A 97 -12.59 -4.40 13.57
N PHE A 98 -11.78 -4.61 14.61
CA PHE A 98 -12.10 -5.53 15.71
C PHE A 98 -12.36 -4.81 17.04
N THR A 99 -12.04 -3.53 17.14
CA THR A 99 -11.92 -2.83 18.42
C THR A 99 -12.85 -1.65 18.60
N SER A 100 -13.17 -0.90 17.54
CA SER A 100 -14.12 0.20 17.60
C SER A 100 -15.54 -0.29 17.35
N PRO A 101 -16.53 0.12 18.16
CA PRO A 101 -17.93 -0.28 17.95
C PRO A 101 -18.41 0.07 16.54
N PHE A 102 -19.13 -0.85 15.91
CA PHE A 102 -19.84 -0.56 14.67
C PHE A 102 -20.93 0.48 14.92
N SER A 103 -21.07 1.46 14.03
CA SER A 103 -21.97 2.61 14.19
C SER A 103 -23.01 2.74 13.07
N ALA A 104 -22.98 1.87 12.04
CA ALA A 104 -24.03 1.83 11.04
C ALA A 104 -25.35 1.33 11.64
N SER A 105 -26.48 1.96 11.24
CA SER A 105 -27.82 1.68 11.80
C SER A 105 -28.29 0.24 11.56
N GLU A 106 -27.89 -0.39 10.47
CA GLU A 106 -28.36 -1.72 10.08
C GLU A 106 -27.37 -2.85 10.40
N THR A 107 -26.49 -2.63 11.38
CA THR A 107 -25.55 -3.67 11.80
C THR A 107 -26.23 -4.80 12.54
N SER A 108 -26.03 -6.06 12.13
CA SER A 108 -26.67 -7.22 12.78
C SER A 108 -26.21 -7.38 14.23
N SER A 109 -27.15 -7.75 15.11
CA SER A 109 -26.86 -8.01 16.53
C SER A 109 -25.81 -9.09 16.74
N GLN A 110 -25.78 -10.09 15.85
CA GLN A 110 -24.76 -11.15 15.87
C GLN A 110 -23.35 -10.59 15.59
N LEU A 111 -23.21 -9.72 14.58
CA LEU A 111 -21.92 -9.10 14.27
C LEU A 111 -21.42 -8.24 15.44
N VAL A 112 -22.32 -7.43 16.01
CA VAL A 112 -22.02 -6.61 17.20
C VAL A 112 -21.58 -7.49 18.39
N ALA A 113 -22.25 -8.61 18.63
CA ALA A 113 -21.90 -9.53 19.73
C ALA A 113 -20.50 -10.14 19.54
N HIS A 114 -20.18 -10.61 18.32
CA HIS A 114 -18.85 -11.14 18.01
C HIS A 114 -17.77 -10.07 18.15
N GLN A 115 -17.99 -8.89 17.58
CA GLN A 115 -17.04 -7.78 17.66
C GLN A 115 -16.81 -7.32 19.12
N LYS A 116 -17.87 -7.24 19.94
CA LYS A 116 -17.74 -6.90 21.35
C LYS A 116 -16.86 -7.90 22.11
N ARG A 117 -16.98 -9.20 21.83
CA ARG A 117 -16.11 -10.23 22.43
C ARG A 117 -14.64 -10.03 22.02
N LEU A 118 -14.39 -9.71 20.74
CA LEU A 118 -13.04 -9.45 20.23
C LEU A 118 -12.45 -8.20 20.86
N SER A 119 -13.18 -7.09 20.89
CA SER A 119 -12.71 -5.82 21.44
C SER A 119 -12.39 -5.94 22.93
N GLN A 120 -13.25 -6.60 23.70
CA GLN A 120 -13.01 -6.85 25.13
C GLN A 120 -11.72 -7.65 25.38
N TYR A 121 -11.42 -8.63 24.53
CA TYR A 121 -10.19 -9.39 24.63
C TYR A 121 -8.97 -8.58 24.19
N LEU A 122 -9.01 -7.99 22.99
CA LEU A 122 -7.87 -7.30 22.39
C LEU A 122 -7.45 -6.05 23.17
N LEU A 123 -8.42 -5.32 23.73
CA LEU A 123 -8.18 -4.10 24.50
C LEU A 123 -7.88 -4.34 25.98
N ARG A 124 -8.06 -5.57 26.46
CA ARG A 124 -7.84 -5.90 27.89
C ARG A 124 -6.40 -5.69 28.34
N HIS A 125 -5.45 -6.05 27.49
CA HIS A 125 -4.04 -5.99 27.82
C HIS A 125 -3.18 -5.84 26.55
N ARG A 126 -2.08 -5.06 26.64
CA ARG A 126 -1.15 -4.82 25.51
C ARG A 126 -0.59 -6.08 24.83
N PHE A 127 -0.58 -7.22 25.54
CA PHE A 127 -0.12 -8.50 24.99
C PHE A 127 -1.24 -9.35 24.40
N SER A 128 -2.52 -8.97 24.56
CA SER A 128 -3.63 -9.74 24.00
C SER A 128 -3.54 -9.93 22.49
N GLN A 129 -2.99 -8.95 21.78
CA GLN A 129 -2.77 -9.05 20.34
C GLN A 129 -1.73 -10.10 19.91
N VAL A 130 -0.77 -10.44 20.77
CA VAL A 130 0.31 -11.41 20.47
C VAL A 130 0.03 -12.81 21.01
N VAL A 131 -1.02 -12.98 21.81
CA VAL A 131 -1.42 -14.26 22.39
C VAL A 131 -2.57 -14.84 21.56
N PHE A 132 -2.41 -16.07 21.11
CA PHE A 132 -3.47 -16.82 20.41
C PHE A 132 -4.55 -17.26 21.40
N HIS A 133 -5.81 -17.00 21.05
CA HIS A 133 -6.96 -17.35 21.89
C HIS A 133 -7.93 -18.32 21.16
N PRO A 134 -7.87 -19.63 21.43
CA PRO A 134 -8.66 -20.62 20.69
C PRO A 134 -10.18 -20.41 20.80
N GLY A 135 -10.66 -19.92 21.94
CA GLY A 135 -12.09 -19.66 22.15
C GLY A 135 -12.67 -18.48 21.35
N LEU A 136 -11.82 -17.71 20.64
CA LEU A 136 -12.24 -16.58 19.80
C LEU A 136 -12.12 -16.83 18.30
N ILE A 137 -11.64 -18.01 17.86
CA ILE A 137 -11.43 -18.34 16.44
C ILE A 137 -12.70 -18.02 15.63
N ARG A 138 -13.85 -18.60 16.02
CA ARG A 138 -15.13 -18.39 15.32
C ARG A 138 -15.55 -16.91 15.26
N SER A 139 -15.22 -16.13 16.31
CA SER A 139 -15.54 -14.69 16.30
C SER A 139 -14.65 -13.93 15.33
N PHE A 140 -13.36 -14.24 15.26
CA PHE A 140 -12.45 -13.64 14.29
C PHE A 140 -12.85 -14.00 12.85
N GLU A 141 -13.08 -15.28 12.56
CA GLU A 141 -13.52 -15.75 11.24
C GLU A 141 -14.81 -15.03 10.80
N TYR A 142 -15.82 -14.99 11.67
CA TYR A 142 -17.09 -14.35 11.35
C TYR A 142 -16.92 -12.85 11.07
N VAL A 143 -16.23 -12.12 11.95
CA VAL A 143 -16.06 -10.67 11.81
C VAL A 143 -15.20 -10.31 10.59
N VAL A 144 -14.13 -11.07 10.30
CA VAL A 144 -13.31 -10.84 9.10
C VAL A 144 -14.13 -11.08 7.83
N ARG A 145 -14.79 -12.25 7.74
CA ARG A 145 -15.59 -12.60 6.57
C ARG A 145 -16.70 -11.59 6.31
N THR A 146 -17.46 -11.22 7.35
CA THR A 146 -18.56 -10.27 7.21
C THR A 146 -18.07 -8.88 6.73
N GLN A 147 -16.90 -8.42 7.18
CA GLN A 147 -16.31 -7.16 6.69
C GLN A 147 -15.82 -7.26 5.25
N ILE A 148 -15.28 -8.41 4.82
CA ILE A 148 -14.89 -8.65 3.42
C ILE A 148 -16.15 -8.67 2.54
N ASP A 149 -17.19 -9.40 2.94
CA ASP A 149 -18.45 -9.48 2.19
C ASP A 149 -19.10 -8.09 2.04
N GLU A 150 -19.07 -7.27 3.09
CA GLU A 150 -19.58 -5.89 3.06
C GLU A 150 -18.73 -4.96 2.20
N PHE A 151 -17.41 -5.09 2.25
CA PHE A 151 -16.54 -4.35 1.34
C PHE A 151 -16.87 -4.69 -0.13
N ASN A 152 -17.02 -5.97 -0.44
CA ASN A 152 -17.42 -6.40 -1.78
C ASN A 152 -18.78 -5.82 -2.19
N ARG A 153 -19.76 -5.81 -1.30
CA ARG A 153 -21.08 -5.20 -1.54
C ARG A 153 -20.97 -3.70 -1.86
N LEU A 154 -20.18 -2.96 -1.06
CA LEU A 154 -20.08 -1.50 -1.18
C LEU A 154 -19.17 -1.05 -2.32
N TYR A 155 -18.04 -1.71 -2.52
CA TYR A 155 -17.03 -1.32 -3.52
C TYR A 155 -17.16 -2.08 -4.86
N GLY A 156 -18.00 -3.13 -4.93
CA GLY A 156 -18.24 -3.92 -6.14
C GLY A 156 -17.07 -4.81 -6.55
N LYS A 157 -16.10 -5.04 -5.64
CA LYS A 157 -14.92 -5.88 -5.87
C LYS A 157 -14.36 -6.40 -4.56
N GLU A 158 -13.66 -7.53 -4.60
CA GLU A 158 -12.89 -8.03 -3.48
C GLU A 158 -11.79 -7.04 -3.06
N PRO A 159 -11.46 -6.94 -1.76
CA PRO A 159 -10.38 -6.08 -1.30
C PRO A 159 -9.02 -6.63 -1.76
N GLU A 160 -8.35 -5.90 -2.64
CA GLU A 160 -6.99 -6.24 -3.10
C GLU A 160 -5.94 -5.93 -2.03
N ARG A 161 -6.29 -5.06 -1.07
CA ARG A 161 -5.44 -4.61 0.03
C ARG A 161 -6.21 -4.65 1.34
N LEU A 162 -5.51 -5.13 2.39
CA LEU A 162 -6.04 -5.20 3.75
C LEU A 162 -5.03 -4.65 4.77
N ASP A 163 -5.57 -3.94 5.71
CA ASP A 163 -4.91 -3.54 6.94
C ASP A 163 -5.92 -3.56 8.10
N GLY A 164 -5.67 -2.87 9.20
CA GLY A 164 -6.66 -2.92 10.27
C GLY A 164 -6.46 -1.85 11.33
N HIS A 165 -7.57 -1.40 11.82
CA HIS A 165 -7.68 -0.42 12.89
C HIS A 165 -6.90 -0.87 14.12
N HIS A 166 -6.10 0.04 14.67
CA HIS A 166 -5.11 -0.26 15.71
C HIS A 166 -4.12 -1.39 15.34
N HIS A 167 -3.89 -1.62 14.04
CA HIS A 167 -3.05 -2.71 13.51
C HIS A 167 -3.44 -4.12 13.96
N MET A 168 -4.69 -4.33 14.36
CA MET A 168 -5.16 -5.62 14.88
C MET A 168 -5.27 -6.72 13.82
N HIS A 169 -5.15 -6.40 12.52
CA HIS A 169 -4.96 -7.41 11.46
C HIS A 169 -3.67 -8.23 11.64
N LEU A 170 -2.74 -7.76 12.48
CA LEU A 170 -1.49 -8.45 12.85
C LEU A 170 -1.60 -9.28 14.14
N CYS A 171 -2.79 -9.37 14.74
CA CYS A 171 -2.95 -10.15 15.97
C CYS A 171 -2.80 -11.66 15.71
N ALA A 172 -2.41 -12.37 16.78
CA ALA A 172 -2.07 -13.79 16.69
C ALA A 172 -3.18 -14.64 16.06
N ASN A 173 -4.44 -14.44 16.43
CA ASN A 173 -5.56 -15.18 15.85
C ASN A 173 -5.69 -14.98 14.34
N VAL A 174 -5.58 -13.75 13.84
CA VAL A 174 -5.67 -13.47 12.39
C VAL A 174 -4.53 -14.15 11.63
N ILE A 175 -3.32 -14.08 12.16
CA ILE A 175 -2.12 -14.64 11.51
C ILE A 175 -2.11 -16.16 11.53
N PHE A 176 -2.34 -16.79 12.69
CA PHE A 176 -2.29 -18.25 12.84
C PHE A 176 -3.43 -18.96 12.11
N GLU A 177 -4.64 -18.43 12.18
CA GLU A 177 -5.81 -18.97 11.46
C GLU A 177 -5.82 -18.58 9.97
N ARG A 178 -4.86 -17.75 9.54
CA ARG A 178 -4.70 -17.34 8.13
C ARG A 178 -5.98 -16.72 7.55
N LEU A 179 -6.62 -15.86 8.32
CA LEU A 179 -7.94 -15.30 7.99
C LEU A 179 -7.92 -14.32 6.82
N LEU A 180 -6.76 -13.76 6.48
CA LEU A 180 -6.63 -12.84 5.36
C LEU A 180 -6.54 -13.61 4.04
N PRO A 181 -7.27 -13.21 2.97
CA PRO A 181 -7.23 -13.83 1.65
C PRO A 181 -5.81 -13.86 1.08
N SER A 182 -5.40 -15.02 0.57
CA SER A 182 -4.05 -15.19 0.02
C SER A 182 -3.83 -14.36 -1.24
N GLY A 183 -2.62 -13.85 -1.43
CA GLY A 183 -2.26 -13.05 -2.62
C GLY A 183 -2.60 -11.56 -2.52
N THR A 184 -3.34 -11.14 -1.50
CA THR A 184 -3.66 -9.74 -1.25
C THR A 184 -2.43 -8.95 -0.80
N ILE A 185 -2.50 -7.63 -0.92
CA ILE A 185 -1.53 -6.72 -0.31
C ILE A 185 -1.93 -6.55 1.15
N VAL A 186 -1.02 -6.80 2.08
CA VAL A 186 -1.27 -6.62 3.51
C VAL A 186 -0.26 -5.65 4.09
N ARG A 187 -0.75 -4.70 4.90
CA ARG A 187 0.12 -3.75 5.60
C ARG A 187 1.04 -4.51 6.57
N ARG A 188 2.32 -4.18 6.49
CA ARG A 188 3.34 -4.74 7.38
C ARG A 188 3.37 -4.04 8.73
N ASN A 189 4.18 -4.54 9.67
CA ASN A 189 4.51 -3.79 10.87
C ASN A 189 5.33 -2.54 10.55
N PHE A 190 5.25 -1.52 11.43
CA PHE A 190 6.07 -0.31 11.35
C PHE A 190 7.55 -0.61 11.15
N SER A 191 8.15 0.15 10.26
CA SER A 191 9.60 0.21 10.08
C SER A 191 10.18 1.19 11.10
N PHE A 192 11.16 0.75 11.89
CA PHE A 192 11.83 1.57 12.89
C PHE A 192 13.32 1.67 12.60
N ARG A 193 13.90 2.78 13.00
CA ARG A 193 15.36 2.95 13.04
C ARG A 193 15.96 1.98 14.06
N THR A 194 17.26 1.73 13.92
CA THR A 194 17.99 0.75 14.76
C THR A 194 17.95 1.10 16.24
N ASP A 195 17.82 2.36 16.58
CA ASP A 195 17.82 2.97 17.91
C ASP A 195 16.43 3.17 18.54
N GLU A 196 15.34 3.00 17.76
CA GLU A 196 14.00 3.36 18.24
C GLU A 196 13.29 2.28 19.08
N LYS A 197 13.69 1.02 19.03
CA LYS A 197 13.01 -0.09 19.76
C LYS A 197 13.97 -1.19 20.19
N HIS A 198 13.64 -1.83 21.34
CA HIS A 198 14.38 -3.00 21.86
C HIS A 198 14.44 -4.15 20.84
N GLY A 199 15.56 -4.87 20.80
CA GLY A 199 15.84 -5.93 19.82
C GLY A 199 14.77 -7.04 19.76
N ILE A 200 14.17 -7.42 20.90
CA ILE A 200 13.10 -8.44 20.97
C ILE A 200 11.86 -8.01 20.18
N ASN A 201 11.45 -6.73 20.26
CA ASN A 201 10.29 -6.22 19.51
C ASN A 201 10.56 -6.24 18.00
N ARG A 202 11.79 -5.91 17.60
CA ARG A 202 12.22 -5.95 16.18
C ARG A 202 12.22 -7.38 15.65
N LEU A 203 12.72 -8.35 16.43
CA LEU A 203 12.71 -9.76 16.06
C LEU A 203 11.28 -10.28 15.87
N TYR A 204 10.39 -10.02 16.83
CA TYR A 204 8.98 -10.42 16.74
C TYR A 204 8.32 -9.85 15.47
N ARG A 205 8.46 -8.54 15.21
CA ARG A 205 7.91 -7.90 14.01
C ARG A 205 8.49 -8.47 12.72
N GLY A 206 9.79 -8.78 12.72
CA GLY A 206 10.45 -9.45 11.60
C GLY A 206 9.86 -10.84 11.30
N LEU A 207 9.56 -11.61 12.35
CA LEU A 207 8.90 -12.93 12.20
C LEU A 207 7.50 -12.80 11.64
N ILE A 208 6.69 -11.85 12.14
CA ILE A 208 5.34 -11.60 11.61
C ILE A 208 5.41 -11.15 10.14
N ASN A 209 6.28 -10.20 9.79
CA ASN A 209 6.45 -9.76 8.41
C ASN A 209 6.88 -10.91 7.48
N ARG A 210 7.77 -11.80 7.93
CA ARG A 210 8.16 -13.01 7.17
C ARG A 210 6.99 -14.00 7.00
N ALA A 211 6.18 -14.18 8.04
CA ALA A 211 5.00 -15.03 7.97
C ALA A 211 3.97 -14.48 6.95
N LEU A 212 3.72 -13.18 6.97
CA LEU A 212 2.85 -12.48 6.00
C LEU A 212 3.40 -12.60 4.58
N ALA A 213 4.68 -12.33 4.37
CA ALA A 213 5.32 -12.33 3.04
C ALA A 213 5.26 -13.68 2.33
N LYS A 214 5.02 -14.79 3.05
CA LYS A 214 4.81 -16.12 2.44
C LYS A 214 3.49 -16.24 1.67
N ARG A 215 2.50 -15.39 1.96
CA ARG A 215 1.14 -15.49 1.42
C ARG A 215 0.62 -14.20 0.84
N HIS A 216 1.23 -13.08 1.20
CA HIS A 216 0.78 -11.73 0.88
C HIS A 216 1.91 -10.90 0.31
N ARG A 217 1.55 -9.86 -0.43
CA ARG A 217 2.48 -8.82 -0.86
C ARG A 217 2.54 -7.74 0.21
N LEU A 218 3.72 -7.23 0.48
CA LEU A 218 3.96 -6.16 1.47
C LEU A 218 4.70 -5.02 0.80
N THR A 219 4.53 -3.80 1.32
CA THR A 219 5.43 -2.68 1.02
C THR A 219 6.83 -2.95 1.61
N ASP A 220 7.87 -2.30 1.09
CA ASP A 220 9.23 -2.46 1.64
C ASP A 220 9.36 -1.78 3.00
N TYR A 221 8.70 -0.62 3.18
CA TYR A 221 8.71 0.16 4.41
C TYR A 221 7.31 0.69 4.74
N PHE A 222 7.06 0.85 6.03
CA PHE A 222 5.81 1.40 6.55
C PHE A 222 6.08 2.35 7.71
N PHE A 223 5.57 3.58 7.62
CA PHE A 223 5.73 4.64 8.62
C PHE A 223 4.39 5.28 8.95
N SER A 224 4.27 5.88 10.15
CA SER A 224 3.20 6.83 10.44
C SER A 224 3.58 8.22 9.93
N LEU A 225 2.63 9.06 9.57
CA LEU A 225 2.89 10.47 9.23
C LEU A 225 3.45 11.22 10.45
N LEU A 226 2.89 10.97 11.64
CA LEU A 226 3.39 11.55 12.89
C LEU A 226 4.65 10.84 13.42
N PRO A 227 5.53 11.57 14.12
CA PRO A 227 5.53 13.03 14.29
C PRO A 227 5.99 13.76 13.02
N ILE A 228 5.43 14.95 12.77
CA ILE A 228 5.81 15.77 11.61
C ILE A 228 7.23 16.33 11.76
N LYS A 229 7.70 16.53 12.98
CA LYS A 229 9.06 16.97 13.29
C LYS A 229 9.86 15.84 13.94
N PRO A 230 11.19 15.75 13.71
CA PRO A 230 12.02 16.63 12.87
C PRO A 230 11.86 16.33 11.37
N GLN A 231 12.12 17.32 10.52
CA GLN A 231 12.02 17.19 9.06
C GLN A 231 12.98 16.13 8.47
N SER A 232 14.11 15.84 9.12
CA SER A 232 15.05 14.79 8.71
C SER A 232 14.41 13.41 8.53
N ARG A 233 13.27 13.17 9.20
CA ARG A 233 12.48 11.95 9.05
C ARG A 233 11.86 11.85 7.66
N PHE A 234 11.38 12.96 7.11
CA PHE A 234 10.84 12.99 5.74
C PHE A 234 11.93 12.86 4.69
N GLU A 235 13.14 13.37 4.96
CA GLU A 235 14.32 13.16 4.10
C GLU A 235 14.67 11.66 4.02
N GLU A 236 14.60 10.95 5.14
CA GLU A 236 14.78 9.50 5.18
C GLU A 236 13.69 8.77 4.39
N ILE A 237 12.41 9.09 4.62
CA ILE A 237 11.27 8.52 3.89
C ILE A 237 11.45 8.76 2.38
N ARG A 238 11.81 9.99 1.97
CA ARG A 238 12.09 10.35 0.59
C ARG A 238 13.22 9.53 0.00
N SER A 239 14.33 9.42 0.72
CA SER A 239 15.50 8.63 0.28
C SER A 239 15.16 7.15 0.07
N LEU A 240 14.35 6.57 0.94
CA LEU A 240 13.87 5.20 0.80
C LEU A 240 12.90 5.05 -0.37
N ALA A 241 11.96 5.99 -0.53
CA ALA A 241 10.94 5.93 -1.56
C ALA A 241 11.46 6.12 -2.99
N ARG A 242 12.69 6.64 -3.18
CA ARG A 242 13.34 6.66 -4.49
C ARG A 242 13.71 5.28 -5.04
N ARG A 243 13.86 4.27 -4.17
CA ARG A 243 14.35 2.92 -4.53
C ARG A 243 13.53 1.77 -3.96
N SER A 244 12.52 2.09 -3.18
CA SER A 244 11.68 1.12 -2.46
C SER A 244 10.26 1.60 -2.42
N ILE A 245 9.30 0.69 -2.18
CA ILE A 245 7.91 1.03 -1.99
C ILE A 245 7.70 1.36 -0.52
N VAL A 246 7.39 2.62 -0.24
CA VAL A 246 7.16 3.15 1.10
C VAL A 246 5.70 3.52 1.27
N GLU A 247 5.08 2.98 2.32
CA GLU A 247 3.76 3.37 2.77
C GLU A 247 3.89 4.30 3.98
N VAL A 248 3.14 5.41 3.95
CA VAL A 248 2.96 6.30 5.09
C VAL A 248 1.48 6.36 5.43
N GLU A 249 1.10 5.90 6.64
CA GLU A 249 -0.28 6.05 7.13
C GLU A 249 -0.51 7.43 7.69
N THR A 250 -1.74 7.91 7.55
CA THR A 250 -2.20 9.17 8.10
C THR A 250 -3.66 9.06 8.55
N HIS A 251 -4.01 9.91 9.52
CA HIS A 251 -5.38 10.04 10.03
C HIS A 251 -5.83 11.51 9.90
N PRO A 252 -6.42 11.92 8.76
CA PRO A 252 -6.83 13.32 8.55
C PRO A 252 -7.86 13.85 9.56
N VAL A 253 -8.48 12.99 10.35
CA VAL A 253 -9.28 13.42 11.51
C VAL A 253 -8.40 14.10 12.57
N ASN A 254 -7.10 13.78 12.65
CA ASN A 254 -6.15 14.48 13.49
C ASN A 254 -5.88 15.88 12.93
N PRO A 255 -6.11 16.96 13.71
CA PRO A 255 -5.96 18.32 13.20
C PRO A 255 -4.54 18.70 12.75
N GLU A 256 -3.50 18.10 13.33
CA GLU A 256 -2.10 18.34 12.95
C GLU A 256 -1.80 17.71 11.58
N GLU A 257 -2.17 16.45 11.40
CA GLU A 257 -2.01 15.75 10.12
C GLU A 257 -2.84 16.40 9.02
N TYR A 258 -4.09 16.73 9.30
CA TYR A 258 -4.97 17.40 8.33
C TYR A 258 -4.39 18.73 7.84
N ARG A 259 -3.95 19.61 8.77
CA ARG A 259 -3.34 20.89 8.39
C ARG A 259 -2.10 20.69 7.52
N PHE A 260 -1.23 19.77 7.91
CA PHE A 260 0.00 19.48 7.19
C PHE A 260 -0.27 18.94 5.76
N LEU A 261 -1.23 18.04 5.60
CA LEU A 261 -1.64 17.53 4.29
C LEU A 261 -2.39 18.57 3.46
N LYS A 262 -3.31 19.33 4.08
CA LYS A 262 -4.12 20.34 3.40
C LYS A 262 -3.28 21.53 2.91
N SER A 263 -2.27 21.94 3.66
CA SER A 263 -1.31 22.99 3.25
C SER A 263 -0.38 22.54 2.13
N ARG A 264 -0.35 21.22 1.81
CA ARG A 264 0.54 20.62 0.84
C ARG A 264 2.03 20.70 1.21
N GLU A 265 2.35 20.98 2.48
CA GLU A 265 3.75 21.02 2.96
C GLU A 265 4.48 19.70 2.69
N ILE A 266 3.79 18.55 2.77
CA ILE A 266 4.38 17.24 2.45
C ILE A 266 4.98 17.23 1.04
N LEU A 267 4.37 17.90 0.06
CA LEU A 267 4.85 17.89 -1.33
C LEU A 267 6.20 18.63 -1.45
N SER A 268 6.43 19.68 -0.66
CA SER A 268 7.72 20.37 -0.62
C SER A 268 8.82 19.55 0.05
N LEU A 269 8.47 18.68 1.01
CA LEU A 269 9.42 17.82 1.70
C LEU A 269 9.84 16.59 0.87
N ILE A 270 8.97 16.12 -0.03
CA ILE A 270 9.28 15.02 -0.93
C ILE A 270 9.89 15.47 -2.26
N ASP A 271 9.83 16.80 -2.56
CA ASP A 271 10.48 17.48 -3.69
C ASP A 271 10.17 16.79 -5.05
N ASP A 272 11.17 16.17 -5.67
CA ASP A 272 11.09 15.50 -6.97
C ASP A 272 10.32 14.14 -6.93
N LEU A 273 9.97 13.65 -5.74
CA LEU A 273 9.26 12.39 -5.59
C LEU A 273 7.75 12.61 -5.74
N GLN A 274 7.12 11.90 -6.67
CA GLN A 274 5.68 11.91 -6.80
C GLN A 274 5.03 10.90 -5.85
N ILE A 275 3.90 11.29 -5.25
CA ILE A 275 3.05 10.34 -4.53
C ILE A 275 2.43 9.41 -5.57
N ALA A 276 2.63 8.11 -5.43
CA ALA A 276 2.11 7.10 -6.34
C ALA A 276 0.58 7.06 -6.28
N ARG A 277 -0.07 6.82 -7.41
CA ARG A 277 -1.53 6.70 -7.51
C ARG A 277 -2.04 5.39 -6.89
N GLY A 278 -1.75 5.19 -5.58
CA GLY A 278 -2.21 4.06 -4.81
C GLY A 278 -1.38 2.78 -4.96
N PHE A 279 -1.89 1.69 -4.44
CA PHE A 279 -1.23 0.38 -4.37
C PHE A 279 -1.24 -0.41 -5.69
N THR A 280 -1.96 0.03 -6.71
CA THR A 280 -1.88 -0.52 -8.08
C THR A 280 -0.44 -0.57 -8.60
N TYR A 281 0.42 0.30 -8.10
CA TYR A 281 1.85 0.27 -8.40
C TYR A 281 2.53 -1.04 -7.94
N LEU A 282 2.10 -1.62 -6.82
CA LEU A 282 2.58 -2.93 -6.34
C LEU A 282 2.14 -4.09 -7.23
N ALA A 283 0.98 -3.99 -7.87
CA ALA A 283 0.51 -4.99 -8.81
C ALA A 283 1.39 -5.04 -10.07
N LEU A 284 1.87 -3.89 -10.54
CA LEU A 284 2.73 -3.77 -11.72
C LEU A 284 4.20 -4.15 -11.43
N ALA A 285 4.67 -3.96 -10.19
CA ALA A 285 6.02 -4.33 -9.75
C ALA A 285 6.14 -5.81 -9.35
N GLY A 286 5.05 -6.57 -9.36
CA GLY A 286 4.92 -7.93 -8.85
C GLY A 286 5.60 -9.02 -9.67
N GLY A 287 6.90 -8.93 -9.82
CA GLY A 287 7.79 -10.01 -10.27
C GLY A 287 8.95 -10.28 -9.32
N ARG A 288 8.98 -9.69 -8.13
CA ARG A 288 10.06 -9.96 -7.17
C ARG A 288 9.68 -11.08 -6.22
N SER A 289 10.15 -12.28 -6.56
CA SER A 289 10.41 -13.34 -5.58
C SER A 289 11.24 -12.77 -4.43
N SER A 290 10.78 -13.03 -3.21
CA SER A 290 11.50 -12.73 -1.97
C SER A 290 12.79 -13.56 -1.88
N HIS A 291 13.84 -13.16 -2.60
CA HIS A 291 15.18 -13.68 -2.42
C HIS A 291 16.12 -12.56 -1.99
N ASN A 292 16.78 -12.81 -0.85
CA ASN A 292 17.93 -12.11 -0.27
C ASN A 292 17.71 -10.76 0.40
N MET A 293 17.32 -10.84 1.67
CA MET A 293 17.66 -9.83 2.67
C MET A 293 18.45 -10.41 3.87
N SER A 294 19.22 -11.50 3.67
CA SER A 294 20.07 -12.07 4.74
C SER A 294 21.51 -11.57 4.75
N ASP A 295 21.99 -10.84 3.72
CA ASP A 295 23.44 -10.61 3.56
C ASP A 295 23.93 -9.17 3.65
N ARG A 296 23.20 -8.27 4.32
CA ARG A 296 23.72 -6.89 4.51
C ARG A 296 23.93 -6.44 5.95
N TYR A 297 24.05 -7.37 6.88
CA TYR A 297 24.58 -7.06 8.20
C TYR A 297 25.76 -7.99 8.47
N GLY A 298 26.86 -7.69 7.78
CA GLY A 298 28.18 -8.21 8.12
C GLY A 298 28.53 -7.83 9.54
N THR A 299 28.79 -8.83 10.33
CA THR A 299 29.55 -8.74 11.58
C THR A 299 30.89 -8.12 11.25
N ASN A 300 31.15 -6.91 11.74
CA ASN A 300 32.50 -6.47 12.02
C ASN A 300 32.65 -6.52 13.53
N GLU A 301 33.71 -7.21 13.92
CA GLU A 301 34.24 -7.46 15.24
C GLU A 301 34.35 -6.21 16.12
#